data_1476b2c92c0af6036a1d6f5c71d847a8
#
_entry.id   1476b2c92c0af6036a1d6f5c71d847a8
#
_cell.length_a   1.000
_cell.length_b   1.000
_cell.length_c   1.000
_cell.angle_alpha   90.00
_cell.angle_beta   90.00
_cell.angle_gamma   90.00
#
_symmetry.space_group_name_H-M   'P 1'
#
loop_
_entity.id
_entity.type
_entity.pdbx_description
1 polymer ?
#
loop_
_entity_poly.entity_id
_entity_poly.type
_entity_poly.pdbx_seq_one_letter_code
_entity_poly.pdbx_strand_id
1 'polypeptide(L)'
;SLAITVTDAASGKALPCRITVTRSVDGALQPLSAGPAGGVAVRTGVVYTRLGKAALSLPVGDYEIRAGRGFEWGLAKAKVRVAEGSSHDLALSLGREVDTSGWIAVDSHIHTLTHSGHGDATLRERILTIAGEGIELAIATEHNHHADYAPAAEAAGLRGEFATVV
;
A
#
# COMPACT_ATOMS: atom_id res chain seq x y z
N SER A 1 19.60 -5.16 -3.20
CA SER A 1 18.22 -5.40 -2.77
C SER A 1 17.88 -4.52 -1.55
N LEU A 2 16.59 -4.18 -1.38
CA LEU A 2 16.08 -3.38 -0.28
C LEU A 2 14.85 -4.10 0.32
N ALA A 3 14.97 -4.57 1.57
CA ALA A 3 13.87 -5.10 2.35
C ALA A 3 13.30 -3.97 3.24
N ILE A 4 11.99 -3.74 3.15
CA ILE A 4 11.31 -2.69 3.90
C ILE A 4 10.31 -3.34 4.84
N THR A 5 10.28 -2.86 6.08
CA THR A 5 9.26 -3.22 7.07
C THR A 5 8.64 -1.96 7.63
N VAL A 6 7.31 -1.88 7.60
CA VAL A 6 6.52 -0.77 8.14
C VAL A 6 5.61 -1.29 9.24
N THR A 7 5.62 -0.63 10.38
CA THR A 7 4.81 -0.99 11.56
C THR A 7 4.03 0.22 12.08
N ASP A 8 2.97 -0.06 12.80
CA ASP A 8 2.28 0.93 13.63
C ASP A 8 3.17 1.32 14.82
N ALA A 9 3.43 2.61 14.98
CA ALA A 9 4.31 3.13 16.03
C ALA A 9 3.78 2.86 17.45
N ALA A 10 2.46 2.79 17.62
CA ALA A 10 1.85 2.58 18.93
C ALA A 10 1.88 1.11 19.37
N SER A 11 1.59 0.18 18.44
CA SER A 11 1.44 -1.24 18.75
C SER A 11 2.63 -2.10 18.33
N GLY A 12 3.51 -1.61 17.46
CA GLY A 12 4.59 -2.36 16.84
C GLY A 12 4.12 -3.42 15.84
N LYS A 13 2.82 -3.50 15.56
CA LYS A 13 2.25 -4.51 14.65
C LYS A 13 2.47 -4.13 13.20
N ALA A 14 2.52 -5.15 12.35
CA ALA A 14 2.50 -4.99 10.90
C ALA A 14 1.26 -4.21 10.45
N LEU A 15 1.42 -3.34 9.46
CA LEU A 15 0.41 -2.38 9.03
C LEU A 15 0.31 -2.39 7.50
N PRO A 16 -0.89 -2.60 6.92
CA PRO A 16 -1.08 -2.35 5.48
C PRO A 16 -0.74 -0.89 5.18
N CYS A 17 0.05 -0.66 4.14
CA CYS A 17 0.50 0.69 3.81
C CYS A 17 0.90 0.83 2.35
N ARG A 18 1.08 2.09 1.93
CA ARG A 18 1.70 2.49 0.68
C ARG A 18 3.16 2.83 0.93
N ILE A 19 4.05 2.31 0.09
CA ILE A 19 5.48 2.64 0.04
C ILE A 19 5.75 3.31 -1.30
N THR A 20 6.30 4.52 -1.27
CA THR A 20 6.69 5.27 -2.47
C THR A 20 8.21 5.34 -2.55
N VAL A 21 8.75 5.10 -3.74
CA VAL A 21 10.19 5.11 -4.02
C VAL A 21 10.50 6.12 -5.10
N THR A 22 11.28 7.12 -4.76
CA THR A 22 11.74 8.15 -5.70
C THR A 22 13.25 8.22 -5.72
N ARG A 23 13.81 8.55 -6.87
CA ARG A 23 15.24 8.84 -6.99
C ARG A 23 15.55 10.20 -6.37
N SER A 24 16.56 10.27 -5.51
CA SER A 24 16.83 11.47 -4.72
C SER A 24 17.25 12.68 -5.54
N VAL A 25 17.87 12.48 -6.72
CA VAL A 25 18.43 13.57 -7.55
C VAL A 25 17.36 14.40 -8.25
N ASP A 26 16.24 13.80 -8.63
CA ASP A 26 15.21 14.45 -9.44
C ASP A 26 13.76 14.16 -8.98
N GLY A 27 13.60 13.36 -7.92
CA GLY A 27 12.29 12.98 -7.41
C GLY A 27 11.50 12.02 -8.31
N ALA A 28 12.13 11.47 -9.37
CA ALA A 28 11.45 10.61 -10.33
C ALA A 28 11.02 9.28 -9.66
N LEU A 29 9.76 8.88 -9.89
CA LEU A 29 9.25 7.58 -9.52
C LEU A 29 10.02 6.47 -10.23
N GLN A 30 10.41 5.44 -9.49
CA GLN A 30 11.22 4.35 -10.03
C GLN A 30 10.36 3.18 -10.49
N PRO A 31 10.66 2.55 -11.65
CA PRO A 31 10.13 1.23 -11.94
C PRO A 31 10.50 0.26 -10.83
N LEU A 32 9.51 -0.44 -10.28
CA LEU A 32 9.72 -1.35 -9.16
C LEU A 32 9.48 -2.79 -9.59
N SER A 33 10.34 -3.67 -9.13
CA SER A 33 10.12 -5.10 -9.14
C SER A 33 10.04 -5.57 -7.69
N ALA A 34 8.88 -6.02 -7.26
CA ALA A 34 8.70 -6.66 -5.97
C ALA A 34 8.81 -8.17 -6.14
N GLY A 35 9.46 -8.82 -5.18
CA GLY A 35 9.55 -10.28 -5.16
C GLY A 35 8.17 -10.96 -5.12
N PRO A 36 8.10 -12.27 -5.42
CA PRO A 36 6.85 -13.02 -5.60
C PRO A 36 6.02 -13.23 -4.32
N ALA A 37 6.41 -12.64 -3.22
CA ALA A 37 5.64 -12.71 -1.98
C ALA A 37 4.24 -12.12 -2.21
N GLY A 38 3.22 -12.98 -2.28
CA GLY A 38 1.82 -12.58 -2.40
C GLY A 38 1.44 -11.58 -1.31
N GLY A 39 0.67 -10.54 -1.67
CA GLY A 39 0.25 -9.49 -0.74
C GLY A 39 0.86 -8.11 -1.03
N VAL A 40 1.31 -7.90 -2.26
CA VAL A 40 1.72 -6.58 -2.77
C VAL A 40 1.00 -6.24 -4.08
N ALA A 41 0.69 -4.96 -4.27
CA ALA A 41 0.28 -4.38 -5.56
C ALA A 41 1.33 -3.34 -5.96
N VAL A 42 1.85 -3.46 -7.19
CA VAL A 42 3.00 -2.67 -7.64
C VAL A 42 2.61 -1.76 -8.79
N ARG A 43 3.02 -0.51 -8.69
CA ARG A 43 2.94 0.51 -9.74
C ARG A 43 4.30 1.19 -9.87
N THR A 44 4.48 1.99 -10.91
CA THR A 44 5.72 2.79 -11.03
C THR A 44 5.91 3.63 -9.77
N GLY A 45 7.00 3.38 -9.05
CA GLY A 45 7.36 4.09 -7.84
C GLY A 45 6.50 3.81 -6.61
N VAL A 46 5.50 2.93 -6.68
CA VAL A 46 4.58 2.67 -5.56
C VAL A 46 4.35 1.18 -5.35
N VAL A 47 4.42 0.76 -4.10
CA VAL A 47 4.05 -0.57 -3.65
C VAL A 47 3.03 -0.47 -2.52
N TYR A 48 1.89 -1.11 -2.68
CA TYR A 48 0.96 -1.36 -1.58
C TYR A 48 1.25 -2.73 -0.98
N THR A 49 1.29 -2.80 0.33
CA THR A 49 1.59 -4.04 1.05
C THR A 49 0.51 -4.38 2.05
N ARG A 50 0.22 -5.69 2.18
CA ARG A 50 -0.72 -6.20 3.17
C ARG A 50 -0.17 -6.17 4.59
N LEU A 51 1.12 -6.43 4.76
CA LEU A 51 1.76 -6.65 6.06
C LEU A 51 2.92 -5.65 6.31
N GLY A 52 2.90 -4.49 5.66
CA GLY A 52 3.98 -3.52 5.78
C GLY A 52 5.33 -4.03 5.27
N LYS A 53 5.37 -5.12 4.50
CA LYS A 53 6.63 -5.72 4.04
C LYS A 53 6.73 -5.68 2.53
N ALA A 54 7.86 -5.19 2.04
CA ALA A 54 8.22 -5.23 0.63
C ALA A 54 9.70 -5.57 0.46
N ALA A 55 10.02 -6.44 -0.51
CA ALA A 55 11.37 -6.69 -0.95
C ALA A 55 11.51 -6.14 -2.38
N LEU A 56 12.36 -5.15 -2.55
CA LEU A 56 12.51 -4.41 -3.80
C LEU A 56 13.90 -4.62 -4.40
N SER A 57 13.93 -4.77 -5.72
CA SER A 57 15.17 -4.67 -6.49
C SER A 57 15.22 -3.27 -7.10
N LEU A 58 16.27 -2.52 -6.77
CA LEU A 58 16.51 -1.17 -7.27
C LEU A 58 17.87 -1.11 -7.94
N PRO A 59 18.02 -0.34 -9.03
CA PRO A 59 19.33 0.00 -9.59
C PRO A 59 20.25 0.67 -8.56
N VAL A 60 21.54 0.74 -8.85
CA VAL A 60 22.48 1.52 -8.06
C VAL A 60 22.07 2.99 -8.07
N GLY A 61 22.03 3.63 -6.91
CA GLY A 61 21.61 5.02 -6.79
C GLY A 61 21.19 5.44 -5.39
N ASP A 62 20.82 6.70 -5.24
CA ASP A 62 20.31 7.29 -4.02
C ASP A 62 18.79 7.47 -4.14
N TYR A 63 18.06 6.99 -3.14
CA TYR A 63 16.60 6.95 -3.13
C TYR A 63 16.02 7.59 -1.88
N GLU A 64 14.86 8.21 -2.02
CA GLU A 64 13.98 8.54 -0.91
C GLU A 64 12.82 7.54 -0.88
N ILE A 65 12.65 6.91 0.27
CA ILE A 65 11.58 5.96 0.57
C ILE A 65 10.60 6.66 1.49
N ARG A 66 9.31 6.63 1.12
CA ARG A 66 8.23 7.18 1.95
C ARG A 66 7.22 6.08 2.22
N ALA A 67 6.77 5.96 3.46
CA ALA A 67 5.65 5.10 3.82
C ALA A 67 4.51 5.94 4.39
N GLY A 68 3.27 5.60 4.04
CA GLY A 68 2.06 6.26 4.54
C GLY A 68 0.85 5.35 4.46
N ARG A 69 -0.25 5.73 5.15
CA ARG A 69 -1.51 5.01 5.18
C ARG A 69 -2.69 5.98 5.22
N GLY A 70 -2.97 6.66 4.10
CA GLY A 70 -4.07 7.60 4.00
C GLY A 70 -3.94 8.84 4.88
N PHE A 71 -5.06 9.48 5.20
CA PHE A 71 -5.10 10.83 5.75
C PHE A 71 -4.94 10.91 7.28
N GLU A 72 -5.13 9.81 7.99
CA GLU A 72 -5.10 9.77 9.46
C GLU A 72 -3.69 9.52 10.00
N TRP A 73 -2.81 9.04 9.15
CA TRP A 73 -1.48 8.57 9.53
C TRP A 73 -0.39 9.52 9.06
N GLY A 74 0.62 9.67 9.86
CA GLY A 74 1.83 10.40 9.50
C GLY A 74 2.60 9.77 8.35
N LEU A 75 3.57 10.49 7.83
CA LEU A 75 4.42 10.07 6.72
C LEU A 75 5.83 9.77 7.21
N ALA A 76 6.22 8.50 7.19
CA ALA A 76 7.61 8.11 7.46
C ALA A 76 8.47 8.27 6.20
N LYS A 77 9.71 8.75 6.37
CA LYS A 77 10.67 8.99 5.29
C LYS A 77 12.05 8.48 5.66
N ALA A 78 12.74 7.90 4.69
CA ALA A 78 14.15 7.55 4.81
C ALA A 78 14.89 7.74 3.48
N LYS A 79 16.19 8.00 3.56
CA LYS A 79 17.09 8.01 2.40
C LYS A 79 17.92 6.74 2.43
N VAL A 80 18.03 6.08 1.28
CA VAL A 80 18.79 4.83 1.11
C VAL A 80 19.70 4.96 -0.09
N ARG A 81 20.98 4.59 0.09
CA ARG A 81 21.93 4.44 -0.99
C ARG A 81 22.06 2.97 -1.35
N VAL A 82 21.70 2.62 -2.56
CA VAL A 82 21.86 1.27 -3.09
C VAL A 82 23.18 1.21 -3.88
N ALA A 83 24.11 0.39 -3.42
CA ALA A 83 25.36 0.08 -4.11
C ALA A 83 25.25 -1.27 -4.82
N GLU A 84 26.18 -1.54 -5.73
CA GLU A 84 26.26 -2.82 -6.42
C GLU A 84 26.42 -3.98 -5.41
N GLY A 85 25.64 -5.05 -5.57
CA GLY A 85 25.65 -6.19 -4.68
C GLY A 85 25.13 -5.96 -3.26
N SER A 86 24.76 -4.72 -2.91
CA SER A 86 24.30 -4.40 -1.55
C SER A 86 22.92 -4.97 -1.23
N SER A 87 22.72 -5.27 0.05
CA SER A 87 21.40 -5.56 0.65
C SER A 87 21.20 -4.63 1.83
N HIS A 88 19.99 -4.06 1.93
CA HIS A 88 19.61 -3.14 2.98
C HIS A 88 18.29 -3.57 3.62
N ASP A 89 18.24 -3.45 4.94
CA ASP A 89 17.00 -3.59 5.72
C ASP A 89 16.59 -2.20 6.21
N LEU A 90 15.37 -1.79 5.89
CA LEU A 90 14.79 -0.51 6.28
C LEU A 90 13.54 -0.73 7.13
N ALA A 91 13.59 -0.30 8.38
CA ALA A 91 12.44 -0.28 9.27
C ALA A 91 11.86 1.15 9.35
N LEU A 92 10.56 1.26 9.12
CA LEU A 92 9.79 2.50 9.26
C LEU A 92 8.61 2.26 10.19
N SER A 93 8.15 3.31 10.87
CA SER A 93 6.95 3.26 11.69
C SER A 93 6.03 4.43 11.37
N LEU A 94 4.71 4.17 11.36
CA LEU A 94 3.66 5.15 11.13
C LEU A 94 2.89 5.39 12.41
N GLY A 95 2.73 6.65 12.81
CA GLY A 95 1.83 7.05 13.88
C GLY A 95 0.51 7.54 13.32
N ARG A 96 -0.60 7.25 14.00
CA ARG A 96 -1.89 7.89 13.70
C ARG A 96 -1.83 9.30 14.31
N GLU A 97 -1.95 10.33 13.49
CA GLU A 97 -1.77 11.74 13.87
C GLU A 97 -3.08 12.50 13.97
N VAL A 98 -4.11 12.03 13.26
CA VAL A 98 -5.43 12.69 13.26
C VAL A 98 -6.39 11.88 14.13
N ASP A 99 -7.01 12.54 15.10
CA ASP A 99 -8.10 11.94 15.88
C ASP A 99 -9.40 12.00 15.05
N THR A 100 -9.82 10.85 14.59
CA THR A 100 -11.07 10.64 13.86
C THR A 100 -12.06 9.79 14.65
N SER A 101 -11.99 9.83 15.98
CA SER A 101 -12.89 9.10 16.85
C SER A 101 -14.37 9.46 16.56
N GLY A 102 -15.19 8.45 16.27
CA GLY A 102 -16.58 8.63 15.84
C GLY A 102 -16.79 8.90 14.35
N TRP A 103 -15.73 8.88 13.55
CA TRP A 103 -15.77 8.99 12.09
C TRP A 103 -15.16 7.74 11.45
N ILE A 104 -15.51 7.48 10.19
CA ILE A 104 -14.90 6.44 9.38
C ILE A 104 -14.38 7.02 8.07
N ALA A 105 -13.25 6.52 7.61
CA ALA A 105 -12.72 6.85 6.29
C ALA A 105 -13.47 6.04 5.22
N VAL A 106 -14.18 6.73 4.34
CA VAL A 106 -15.03 6.11 3.29
C VAL A 106 -14.49 6.43 1.91
N ASP A 107 -14.39 5.43 1.06
CA ASP A 107 -14.31 5.61 -0.39
C ASP A 107 -15.63 5.16 -1.03
N SER A 108 -16.38 6.12 -1.55
CA SER A 108 -17.72 5.93 -2.08
C SER A 108 -17.77 5.69 -3.60
N HIS A 109 -16.60 5.57 -4.27
CA HIS A 109 -16.54 5.43 -5.72
C HIS A 109 -15.35 4.58 -6.16
N ILE A 110 -15.51 3.26 -6.14
CA ILE A 110 -14.43 2.31 -6.42
C ILE A 110 -14.78 1.45 -7.64
N HIS A 111 -13.82 1.39 -8.57
CA HIS A 111 -13.86 0.49 -9.73
C HIS A 111 -12.66 -0.45 -9.74
N THR A 112 -12.83 -1.60 -10.39
CA THR A 112 -11.74 -2.53 -10.66
C THR A 112 -11.64 -2.85 -12.14
N LEU A 113 -10.43 -3.14 -12.59
CA LEU A 113 -10.22 -3.68 -13.94
C LEU A 113 -10.96 -5.00 -14.12
N THR A 114 -11.14 -5.77 -13.04
CA THR A 114 -11.79 -7.09 -13.07
C THR A 114 -13.25 -7.01 -13.45
N HIS A 115 -13.99 -6.05 -12.93
CA HIS A 115 -15.45 -5.94 -13.11
C HIS A 115 -15.85 -4.81 -14.04
N SER A 116 -15.27 -3.64 -13.91
CA SER A 116 -15.57 -2.48 -14.76
C SER A 116 -14.79 -2.44 -16.07
N GLY A 117 -13.74 -3.23 -16.23
CA GLY A 117 -12.94 -3.29 -17.45
C GLY A 117 -12.04 -2.06 -17.67
N HIS A 118 -11.93 -1.17 -16.70
CA HIS A 118 -11.06 0.00 -16.72
C HIS A 118 -10.42 0.26 -15.35
N GLY A 119 -9.51 1.23 -15.29
CA GLY A 119 -8.67 1.46 -14.12
C GLY A 119 -7.36 0.65 -14.19
N ASP A 120 -6.56 0.75 -13.17
CA ASP A 120 -5.20 0.20 -13.13
C ASP A 120 -5.02 -0.97 -12.15
N ALA A 121 -6.09 -1.37 -11.44
CA ALA A 121 -6.04 -2.39 -10.41
C ALA A 121 -7.05 -3.50 -10.66
N THR A 122 -6.60 -4.74 -10.65
CA THR A 122 -7.47 -5.91 -10.51
C THR A 122 -8.16 -5.88 -9.16
N LEU A 123 -9.25 -6.65 -8.96
CA LEU A 123 -9.92 -6.74 -7.65
C LEU A 123 -8.93 -7.11 -6.54
N ARG A 124 -8.04 -8.07 -6.77
CA ARG A 124 -7.02 -8.48 -5.81
C ARG A 124 -6.09 -7.33 -5.40
N GLU A 125 -5.63 -6.55 -6.36
CA GLU A 125 -4.77 -5.39 -6.10
C GLU A 125 -5.54 -4.26 -5.42
N ARG A 126 -6.81 -4.05 -5.82
CA ARG A 126 -7.67 -3.01 -5.22
C ARG A 126 -7.91 -3.24 -3.73
N ILE A 127 -8.10 -4.48 -3.30
CA ILE A 127 -8.18 -4.84 -1.88
C ILE A 127 -6.94 -4.39 -1.09
N LEU A 128 -5.74 -4.54 -1.69
CA LEU A 128 -4.50 -4.08 -1.08
C LEU A 128 -4.40 -2.55 -1.02
N THR A 129 -4.86 -1.85 -2.07
CA THR A 129 -4.83 -0.39 -2.09
C THR A 129 -5.82 0.21 -1.10
N ILE A 130 -7.03 -0.34 -0.98
CA ILE A 130 -8.03 0.06 0.02
C ILE A 130 -7.44 -0.02 1.43
N ALA A 131 -6.90 -1.18 1.81
CA ALA A 131 -6.28 -1.37 3.12
C ALA A 131 -5.05 -0.47 3.31
N GLY A 132 -4.21 -0.33 2.27
CA GLY A 132 -2.98 0.48 2.32
C GLY A 132 -3.23 1.99 2.41
N GLU A 133 -4.40 2.47 1.99
CA GLU A 133 -4.84 3.87 2.16
C GLU A 133 -5.69 4.07 3.42
N GLY A 134 -5.85 3.05 4.27
CA GLY A 134 -6.59 3.20 5.52
C GLY A 134 -8.08 3.47 5.34
N ILE A 135 -8.66 3.08 4.20
CA ILE A 135 -10.11 3.15 3.98
C ILE A 135 -10.78 2.13 4.88
N GLU A 136 -11.78 2.57 5.65
CA GLU A 136 -12.51 1.72 6.60
C GLU A 136 -13.84 1.22 6.04
N LEU A 137 -14.42 1.96 5.06
CA LEU A 137 -15.60 1.52 4.32
C LEU A 137 -15.39 1.73 2.82
N ALA A 138 -15.41 0.65 2.06
CA ALA A 138 -15.25 0.63 0.62
C ALA A 138 -16.59 0.33 -0.07
N ILE A 139 -17.07 1.25 -0.92
CA ILE A 139 -18.31 1.08 -1.68
C ILE A 139 -17.96 0.69 -3.11
N ALA A 140 -18.32 -0.54 -3.49
CA ALA A 140 -18.11 -1.05 -4.83
C ALA A 140 -19.13 -0.42 -5.80
N THR A 141 -18.64 0.39 -6.74
CA THR A 141 -19.46 1.08 -7.75
C THR A 141 -19.12 0.58 -9.16
N GLU A 142 -18.99 -0.72 -9.31
CA GLU A 142 -18.62 -1.34 -10.58
C GLU A 142 -19.69 -1.09 -11.67
N HIS A 143 -19.26 -0.98 -12.92
CA HIS A 143 -20.17 -0.72 -14.03
C HIS A 143 -21.02 -1.95 -14.35
N ASN A 144 -22.34 -1.78 -14.29
CA ASN A 144 -23.32 -2.83 -14.62
C ASN A 144 -23.11 -4.15 -13.88
N HIS A 145 -22.49 -4.09 -12.67
CA HIS A 145 -22.14 -5.26 -11.90
C HIS A 145 -22.24 -4.98 -10.40
N HIS A 146 -22.96 -5.82 -9.67
CA HIS A 146 -22.96 -5.79 -8.19
C HIS A 146 -21.81 -6.68 -7.70
N ALA A 147 -20.72 -6.07 -7.27
CA ALA A 147 -19.53 -6.77 -6.83
C ALA A 147 -19.40 -6.73 -5.30
N ASP A 148 -19.39 -7.91 -4.68
CA ASP A 148 -19.02 -8.04 -3.27
C ASP A 148 -17.50 -8.21 -3.14
N TYR A 149 -16.83 -7.26 -2.51
CA TYR A 149 -15.40 -7.32 -2.28
C TYR A 149 -15.01 -8.16 -1.04
N ALA A 150 -15.99 -8.54 -0.20
CA ALA A 150 -15.71 -9.27 1.04
C ALA A 150 -14.97 -10.61 0.83
N PRO A 151 -15.32 -11.46 -0.16
CA PRO A 151 -14.57 -12.70 -0.41
C PRO A 151 -13.12 -12.46 -0.82
N ALA A 152 -12.85 -11.39 -1.57
CA ALA A 152 -11.49 -11.03 -1.97
C ALA A 152 -10.67 -10.48 -0.79
N ALA A 153 -11.30 -9.68 0.09
CA ALA A 153 -10.68 -9.22 1.33
C ALA A 153 -10.35 -10.37 2.28
N GLU A 154 -11.24 -11.36 2.40
CA GLU A 154 -11.02 -12.61 3.15
C GLU A 154 -9.82 -13.38 2.61
N ALA A 155 -9.81 -13.65 1.30
CA ALA A 155 -8.73 -14.37 0.63
C ALA A 155 -7.38 -13.67 0.76
N ALA A 156 -7.38 -12.32 0.83
CA ALA A 156 -6.19 -11.52 1.08
C ALA A 156 -5.80 -11.47 2.56
N GLY A 157 -6.61 -11.97 3.49
CA GLY A 157 -6.40 -11.84 4.94
C GLY A 157 -6.54 -10.39 5.44
N LEU A 158 -7.40 -9.59 4.79
CA LEU A 158 -7.62 -8.17 5.07
C LEU A 158 -9.07 -7.88 5.54
N ARG A 159 -9.84 -8.93 5.86
CA ARG A 159 -11.24 -8.80 6.27
C ARG A 159 -11.46 -7.91 7.50
N GLY A 160 -10.46 -7.79 8.37
CA GLY A 160 -10.51 -6.95 9.57
C GLY A 160 -10.05 -5.50 9.35
N GLU A 161 -9.55 -5.16 8.15
CA GLU A 161 -9.00 -3.83 7.87
C GLU A 161 -10.07 -2.84 7.39
N PHE A 162 -11.13 -3.33 6.73
CA PHE A 162 -12.23 -2.50 6.22
C PHE A 162 -13.50 -3.31 6.00
N ALA A 163 -14.64 -2.60 5.99
CA ALA A 163 -15.93 -3.12 5.56
C ALA A 163 -16.17 -2.83 4.07
N THR A 164 -17.02 -3.63 3.42
CA THR A 164 -17.42 -3.42 2.02
C THR A 164 -18.94 -3.33 1.89
N VAL A 165 -19.40 -2.53 0.95
CA VAL A 165 -20.82 -2.39 0.56
C VAL A 165 -20.92 -2.50 -0.95
N VAL A 166 -22.00 -3.12 -1.41
CA VAL A 166 -22.37 -3.28 -2.83
C VAL A 166 -23.39 -2.22 -3.19
#